data_99418ff71dcadc775477ed9e291ad9ef
#
_entry.id   99418ff71dcadc775477ed9e291ad9ef
#
_cell.length_a   1.000
_cell.length_b   1.000
_cell.length_c   1.000
_cell.angle_alpha   90.00
_cell.angle_beta   90.00
_cell.angle_gamma   90.00
#
_symmetry.space_group_name_H-M   'P 1'
#
loop_
_entity.id
_entity.type
_entity.pdbx_description
1 polymer ?
#
loop_
_entity_poly.entity_id
_entity_poly.type
_entity_poly.pdbx_seq_one_letter_code
_entity_poly.pdbx_strand_id
1 'polypeptide(L)'
;MRIVTDNKIVGFTAGNFDLLHPGYIYTFETAKQHCDWFVVFLQKDPSLHRKSKYKPVIPLYERYKTLMSIQHIDEVFIYQTEEELLNLISIIKPDVRILGEDYLGKSFTGDDLPIEVIYTTRSHGWSTTKIKDLITKQTIEQNPNILNDGEEI
;
A
#
# COMPACT_ATOMS: atom_id res chain seq x y z
N MET A 1 19.60 -14.64 2.95
CA MET A 1 20.41 -13.86 2.01
C MET A 1 19.74 -12.52 1.82
N ARG A 2 20.45 -11.44 2.05
CA ARG A 2 19.91 -10.08 1.83
C ARG A 2 20.08 -9.74 0.35
N ILE A 3 19.02 -9.31 -0.31
CA ILE A 3 19.05 -8.97 -1.75
C ILE A 3 19.72 -7.63 -2.00
N VAL A 4 19.83 -6.78 -0.96
CA VAL A 4 20.44 -5.45 -1.02
C VAL A 4 21.80 -5.47 -0.34
N THR A 5 22.76 -4.68 -0.85
CA THR A 5 24.12 -4.59 -0.33
C THR A 5 24.17 -4.24 1.15
N ASP A 6 25.08 -4.87 1.88
CA ASP A 6 25.15 -4.92 3.36
C ASP A 6 25.21 -3.58 4.12
N ASN A 7 25.45 -2.45 3.43
CA ASN A 7 25.62 -1.15 4.06
C ASN A 7 24.43 -0.19 3.86
N LYS A 8 23.30 -0.65 3.32
CA LYS A 8 22.13 0.19 3.10
C LYS A 8 21.04 -0.08 4.13
N ILE A 9 20.41 0.99 4.61
CA ILE A 9 19.18 0.90 5.39
C ILE A 9 18.03 0.60 4.45
N VAL A 10 17.36 -0.52 4.66
CA VAL A 10 16.22 -0.96 3.86
C VAL A 10 14.93 -0.65 4.60
N GLY A 11 14.08 0.16 3.99
CA GLY A 11 12.73 0.43 4.47
C GLY A 11 11.67 -0.28 3.62
N PHE A 12 10.53 -0.58 4.21
CA PHE A 12 9.40 -1.15 3.47
C PHE A 12 8.05 -0.66 3.96
N THR A 13 7.08 -0.79 3.08
CA THR A 13 5.65 -0.73 3.41
C THR A 13 4.93 -1.83 2.66
N ALA A 14 3.76 -2.23 3.14
CA ALA A 14 2.96 -3.29 2.53
C ALA A 14 1.50 -2.84 2.37
N GLY A 15 0.87 -3.23 1.27
CA GLY A 15 -0.52 -2.92 0.99
C GLY A 15 -0.92 -3.27 -0.44
N ASN A 16 -2.18 -3.02 -0.78
CA ASN A 16 -2.68 -3.28 -2.14
C ASN A 16 -2.52 -2.09 -3.10
N PHE A 17 -2.38 -0.88 -2.61
CA PHE A 17 -2.13 0.34 -3.39
C PHE A 17 -3.02 0.45 -4.63
N ASP A 18 -4.33 0.31 -4.45
CA ASP A 18 -5.29 0.25 -5.55
C ASP A 18 -5.36 1.58 -6.32
N LEU A 19 -5.87 2.63 -5.67
CA LEU A 19 -5.85 3.99 -6.21
C LEU A 19 -4.76 4.78 -5.53
N LEU A 20 -3.70 5.13 -6.25
CA LEU A 20 -2.67 6.01 -5.73
C LEU A 20 -3.18 7.45 -5.64
N HIS A 21 -2.83 8.10 -4.56
CA HIS A 21 -3.24 9.48 -4.26
C HIS A 21 -2.09 10.20 -3.53
N PRO A 22 -2.16 11.53 -3.39
CA PRO A 22 -1.09 12.31 -2.76
C PRO A 22 -0.67 11.80 -1.38
N GLY A 23 -1.59 11.23 -0.59
CA GLY A 23 -1.29 10.67 0.72
C GLY A 23 -0.24 9.55 0.68
N TYR A 24 -0.27 8.69 -0.36
CA TYR A 24 0.78 7.68 -0.56
C TYR A 24 2.12 8.31 -0.93
N ILE A 25 2.11 9.36 -1.76
CA ILE A 25 3.35 10.04 -2.13
C ILE A 25 4.02 10.65 -0.91
N TYR A 26 3.27 11.30 -0.01
CA TYR A 26 3.80 11.82 1.26
C TYR A 26 4.41 10.71 2.12
N THR A 27 3.76 9.54 2.18
CA THR A 27 4.29 8.36 2.87
C THR A 27 5.61 7.90 2.26
N PHE A 28 5.70 7.82 0.94
CA PHE A 28 6.92 7.37 0.24
C PHE A 28 8.07 8.38 0.37
N GLU A 29 7.78 9.67 0.33
CA GLU A 29 8.75 10.72 0.63
C GLU A 29 9.31 10.57 2.04
N THR A 30 8.44 10.39 3.03
CA THR A 30 8.84 10.15 4.42
C THR A 30 9.69 8.90 4.55
N ALA A 31 9.31 7.80 3.88
CA ALA A 31 10.07 6.56 3.87
C ALA A 31 11.52 6.78 3.40
N LYS A 32 11.72 7.52 2.32
CA LYS A 32 13.08 7.81 1.79
C LYS A 32 13.92 8.67 2.71
N GLN A 33 13.34 9.39 3.65
CA GLN A 33 14.08 10.11 4.68
C GLN A 33 14.66 9.17 5.75
N HIS A 34 14.12 7.96 5.88
CA HIS A 34 14.49 6.98 6.90
C HIS A 34 15.23 5.75 6.35
N CYS A 35 15.43 5.66 5.04
CA CYS A 35 16.12 4.52 4.43
C CYS A 35 16.84 4.91 3.13
N ASP A 36 17.82 4.10 2.76
CA ASP A 36 18.58 4.24 1.51
C ASP A 36 17.90 3.48 0.35
N TRP A 37 17.23 2.38 0.68
CA TRP A 37 16.51 1.51 -0.24
C TRP A 37 15.10 1.28 0.25
N PHE A 38 14.11 1.76 -0.50
CA PHE A 38 12.71 1.65 -0.15
C PHE A 38 11.98 0.65 -1.03
N VAL A 39 11.42 -0.38 -0.43
CA VAL A 39 10.68 -1.43 -1.12
C VAL A 39 9.20 -1.42 -0.73
N VAL A 40 8.35 -1.73 -1.69
CA VAL A 40 6.92 -1.90 -1.49
C VAL A 40 6.57 -3.37 -1.67
N PHE A 41 5.89 -3.94 -0.68
CA PHE A 41 5.27 -5.25 -0.79
C PHE A 41 3.82 -5.06 -1.22
N LEU A 42 3.55 -5.44 -2.48
CA LEU A 42 2.26 -5.24 -3.15
C LEU A 42 1.38 -6.47 -3.02
N GLN A 43 0.26 -6.33 -2.30
CA GLN A 43 -0.72 -7.40 -2.15
C GLN A 43 -1.57 -7.54 -3.41
N LYS A 44 -1.77 -8.79 -3.87
CA LYS A 44 -2.57 -9.07 -5.06
C LYS A 44 -4.03 -8.69 -4.86
N ASP A 45 -4.71 -9.36 -3.94
CA ASP A 45 -6.13 -9.14 -3.68
C ASP A 45 -6.48 -9.43 -2.21
N PRO A 46 -6.60 -8.40 -1.36
CA PRO A 46 -6.92 -8.58 0.05
C PRO A 46 -8.34 -9.12 0.29
N SER A 47 -9.26 -8.98 -0.67
CA SER A 47 -10.64 -9.43 -0.53
C SER A 47 -10.78 -10.96 -0.43
N LEU A 48 -9.78 -11.71 -0.92
CA LEU A 48 -9.77 -13.17 -0.86
C LEU A 48 -9.62 -13.71 0.57
N HIS A 49 -9.06 -12.92 1.49
CA HIS A 49 -8.79 -13.32 2.87
C HIS A 49 -9.48 -12.46 3.91
N ARG A 50 -9.99 -11.29 3.54
CA ARG A 50 -10.65 -10.33 4.42
C ARG A 50 -11.97 -9.86 3.82
N LYS A 51 -13.08 -10.32 4.38
CA LYS A 51 -14.44 -9.96 3.91
C LYS A 51 -14.73 -8.45 3.93
N SER A 52 -14.04 -7.70 4.79
CA SER A 52 -14.19 -6.24 4.89
C SER A 52 -13.43 -5.46 3.82
N LYS A 53 -12.61 -6.14 3.01
CA LYS A 53 -11.82 -5.52 1.95
C LYS A 53 -12.46 -5.73 0.59
N TYR A 54 -12.45 -4.69 -0.22
CA TYR A 54 -12.89 -4.77 -1.61
C TYR A 54 -11.78 -5.31 -2.51
N LYS A 55 -12.19 -6.01 -3.57
CA LYS A 55 -11.29 -6.36 -4.66
C LYS A 55 -10.72 -5.07 -5.26
N PRO A 56 -9.40 -5.01 -5.54
CA PRO A 56 -8.82 -3.86 -6.21
C PRO A 56 -9.48 -3.57 -7.56
N VAL A 57 -9.74 -2.29 -7.81
CA VAL A 57 -10.29 -1.82 -9.10
C VAL A 57 -9.22 -1.89 -10.19
N ILE A 58 -7.98 -1.53 -9.85
CA ILE A 58 -6.85 -1.57 -10.77
C ILE A 58 -6.20 -2.94 -10.70
N PRO A 59 -6.02 -3.63 -11.86
CA PRO A 59 -5.37 -4.94 -11.89
C PRO A 59 -3.94 -4.90 -11.34
N LEU A 60 -3.44 -6.06 -10.93
CA LEU A 60 -2.14 -6.20 -10.27
C LEU A 60 -0.98 -5.63 -11.09
N TYR A 61 -0.93 -5.96 -12.39
CA TYR A 61 0.18 -5.54 -13.25
C TYR A 61 0.24 -4.01 -13.36
N GLU A 62 -0.89 -3.37 -13.52
CA GLU A 62 -0.99 -1.91 -13.62
C GLU A 62 -0.64 -1.23 -12.31
N ARG A 63 -1.03 -1.79 -11.18
CA ARG A 63 -0.60 -1.31 -9.85
C ARG A 63 0.91 -1.43 -9.66
N TYR A 64 1.47 -2.57 -10.04
CA TYR A 64 2.92 -2.79 -10.03
C TYR A 64 3.64 -1.76 -10.89
N LYS A 65 3.19 -1.57 -12.13
CA LYS A 65 3.77 -0.63 -13.09
C LYS A 65 3.70 0.81 -12.58
N THR A 66 2.58 1.20 -12.00
CA THR A 66 2.41 2.54 -11.41
C THR A 66 3.37 2.77 -10.25
N LEU A 67 3.48 1.81 -9.33
CA LEU A 67 4.41 1.90 -8.20
C LEU A 67 5.87 2.00 -8.66
N MET A 68 6.28 1.17 -9.63
CA MET A 68 7.64 1.22 -10.18
C MET A 68 7.98 2.52 -10.91
N SER A 69 6.98 3.32 -11.26
CA SER A 69 7.15 4.64 -11.89
C SER A 69 7.33 5.77 -10.87
N ILE A 70 7.17 5.49 -9.58
CA ILE A 70 7.34 6.47 -8.51
C ILE A 70 8.80 6.57 -8.13
N GLN A 71 9.36 7.79 -8.21
CA GLN A 71 10.79 8.03 -7.97
C GLN A 71 11.30 7.62 -6.58
N HIS A 72 10.41 7.56 -5.57
CA HIS A 72 10.79 7.21 -4.19
C HIS A 72 10.88 5.69 -3.96
N ILE A 73 10.36 4.87 -4.87
CA ILE A 73 10.32 3.42 -4.74
C ILE A 73 11.46 2.80 -5.53
N ASP A 74 12.29 2.00 -4.85
CA ASP A 74 13.42 1.32 -5.47
C ASP A 74 13.05 -0.06 -6.01
N GLU A 75 12.12 -0.78 -5.35
CA GLU A 75 11.69 -2.12 -5.75
C GLU A 75 10.27 -2.43 -5.27
N VAL A 76 9.58 -3.30 -6.00
CA VAL A 76 8.25 -3.80 -5.64
C VAL A 76 8.26 -5.33 -5.66
N PHE A 77 7.84 -5.94 -4.56
CA PHE A 77 7.66 -7.39 -4.44
C PHE A 77 6.17 -7.71 -4.26
N ILE A 78 5.72 -8.80 -4.85
CA ILE A 78 4.30 -9.18 -4.87
C ILE A 78 4.06 -10.29 -3.85
N TYR A 79 2.97 -10.18 -3.09
CA TYR A 79 2.50 -11.22 -2.19
C TYR A 79 0.97 -11.31 -2.19
N GLN A 80 0.42 -12.40 -1.67
CA GLN A 80 -1.02 -12.60 -1.51
C GLN A 80 -1.39 -12.76 -0.04
N THR A 81 -0.76 -13.70 0.66
CA THR A 81 -1.10 -14.07 2.04
C THR A 81 -0.19 -13.38 3.05
N GLU A 82 -0.64 -13.29 4.31
CA GLU A 82 0.18 -12.78 5.41
C GLU A 82 1.43 -13.67 5.65
N GLU A 83 1.34 -14.97 5.39
CA GLU A 83 2.49 -15.87 5.43
C GLU A 83 3.53 -15.51 4.36
N GLU A 84 3.09 -15.24 3.14
CA GLU A 84 3.98 -14.77 2.07
C GLU A 84 4.64 -13.44 2.42
N LEU A 85 3.91 -12.52 3.08
CA LEU A 85 4.46 -11.27 3.58
C LEU A 85 5.58 -11.52 4.60
N LEU A 86 5.37 -12.39 5.57
CA LEU A 86 6.40 -12.78 6.54
C LEU A 86 7.62 -13.41 5.87
N ASN A 87 7.41 -14.24 4.85
CA ASN A 87 8.50 -14.83 4.07
C ASN A 87 9.32 -13.76 3.34
N LEU A 88 8.68 -12.78 2.73
CA LEU A 88 9.36 -11.64 2.10
C LEU A 88 10.19 -10.85 3.12
N ILE A 89 9.61 -10.54 4.28
CA ILE A 89 10.31 -9.85 5.36
C ILE A 89 11.55 -10.64 5.79
N SER A 90 11.45 -11.96 5.92
CA SER A 90 12.57 -12.81 6.32
C SER A 90 13.68 -12.88 5.28
N ILE A 91 13.35 -12.78 3.99
CA ILE A 91 14.31 -12.81 2.88
C ILE A 91 14.97 -11.45 2.67
N ILE A 92 14.17 -10.39 2.63
CA ILE A 92 14.64 -9.02 2.40
C ILE A 92 15.38 -8.46 3.62
N LYS A 93 14.94 -8.84 4.81
CA LYS A 93 15.50 -8.38 6.11
C LYS A 93 15.55 -6.86 6.20
N PRO A 94 14.39 -6.19 6.08
CA PRO A 94 14.35 -4.74 6.18
C PRO A 94 14.68 -4.26 7.59
N ASP A 95 15.17 -3.03 7.68
CA ASP A 95 15.53 -2.38 8.94
C ASP A 95 14.38 -1.54 9.51
N VAL A 96 13.55 -0.97 8.63
CA VAL A 96 12.50 -0.01 8.99
C VAL A 96 11.20 -0.35 8.27
N ARG A 97 10.10 -0.33 9.00
CA ARG A 97 8.74 -0.44 8.44
C ARG A 97 8.03 0.89 8.50
N ILE A 98 7.41 1.28 7.39
CA ILE A 98 6.59 2.48 7.30
C ILE A 98 5.12 2.09 7.39
N LEU A 99 4.41 2.66 8.36
CA LEU A 99 2.97 2.47 8.57
C LEU A 99 2.26 3.81 8.73
N GLY A 100 0.97 3.86 8.38
CA GLY A 100 0.14 5.00 8.72
C GLY A 100 -0.11 5.08 10.24
N GLU A 101 -0.27 6.27 10.76
CA GLU A 101 -0.53 6.51 12.21
C GLU A 101 -1.84 5.86 12.71
N ASP A 102 -2.75 5.49 11.82
CA ASP A 102 -3.95 4.73 12.15
C ASP A 102 -3.66 3.31 12.67
N TYR A 103 -2.45 2.81 12.50
CA TYR A 103 -1.98 1.55 13.08
C TYR A 103 -1.38 1.69 14.49
N LEU A 104 -1.24 2.90 15.01
CA LEU A 104 -0.76 3.09 16.38
C LEU A 104 -1.65 2.35 17.40
N GLY A 105 -1.02 1.51 18.22
CA GLY A 105 -1.72 0.69 19.22
C GLY A 105 -2.51 -0.49 18.66
N LYS A 106 -2.40 -0.77 17.36
CA LYS A 106 -3.04 -1.92 16.71
C LYS A 106 -2.02 -2.98 16.32
N SER A 107 -2.47 -4.24 16.34
CA SER A 107 -1.68 -5.37 15.85
C SER A 107 -1.61 -5.37 14.32
N PHE A 108 -0.48 -5.80 13.79
CA PHE A 108 -0.24 -5.98 12.35
C PHE A 108 0.72 -7.15 12.12
N THR A 109 0.70 -7.71 10.94
CA THR A 109 1.58 -8.84 10.58
C THR A 109 3.05 -8.46 10.73
N GLY A 110 3.78 -9.21 11.57
CA GLY A 110 5.19 -8.97 11.85
C GLY A 110 5.46 -7.93 12.95
N ASP A 111 4.46 -7.57 13.75
CA ASP A 111 4.61 -6.62 14.86
C ASP A 111 5.49 -7.12 16.00
N ASP A 112 5.73 -8.44 16.06
CA ASP A 112 6.64 -9.10 16.97
C ASP A 112 8.11 -9.15 16.50
N LEU A 113 8.36 -8.73 15.26
CA LEU A 113 9.70 -8.72 14.69
C LEU A 113 10.50 -7.50 15.17
N PRO A 114 11.85 -7.64 15.30
CA PRO A 114 12.71 -6.54 15.75
C PRO A 114 12.98 -5.53 14.61
N ILE A 115 11.92 -4.94 14.07
CA ILE A 115 11.98 -3.96 12.98
C ILE A 115 11.46 -2.64 13.52
N GLU A 116 12.22 -1.58 13.35
CA GLU A 116 11.78 -0.23 13.70
C GLU A 116 10.55 0.17 12.88
N VAL A 117 9.55 0.75 13.54
CA VAL A 117 8.33 1.24 12.88
C VAL A 117 8.30 2.76 12.90
N ILE A 118 8.20 3.35 11.72
CA ILE A 118 7.99 4.79 11.54
C ILE A 118 6.53 5.00 11.12
N TYR A 119 5.80 5.77 11.92
CA TYR A 119 4.41 6.09 11.64
C TYR A 119 4.32 7.39 10.85
N THR A 120 3.55 7.39 9.75
CA THR A 120 3.31 8.55 8.92
C THR A 120 1.98 9.20 9.25
N THR A 121 1.95 10.54 9.26
CA THR A 121 0.72 11.29 9.52
C THR A 121 -0.31 11.11 8.41
N ARG A 122 -1.59 11.13 8.81
CA ARG A 122 -2.73 11.18 7.89
C ARG A 122 -3.44 12.53 7.90
N SER A 123 -2.79 13.55 8.43
CA SER A 123 -3.32 14.93 8.53
C SER A 123 -3.63 15.56 7.16
N HIS A 124 -3.03 15.04 6.06
CA HIS A 124 -3.35 15.46 4.69
C HIS A 124 -4.80 15.15 4.28
N GLY A 125 -5.50 14.24 4.96
CA GLY A 125 -6.89 13.89 4.70
C GLY A 125 -7.15 13.03 3.45
N TRP A 126 -6.13 12.63 2.70
CA TRP A 126 -6.27 11.75 1.54
C TRP A 126 -6.46 10.30 1.94
N SER A 127 -7.38 9.60 1.27
CA SER A 127 -7.54 8.14 1.36
C SER A 127 -8.20 7.61 0.08
N THR A 128 -7.94 6.35 -0.23
CA THR A 128 -8.57 5.67 -1.36
C THR A 128 -10.09 5.64 -1.22
N THR A 129 -10.61 5.35 -0.03
CA THR A 129 -12.05 5.35 0.26
C THR A 129 -12.66 6.73 -0.03
N LYS A 130 -12.06 7.80 0.47
CA LYS A 130 -12.54 9.17 0.24
C LYS A 130 -12.58 9.53 -1.25
N ILE A 131 -11.56 9.11 -2.00
CA ILE A 131 -11.52 9.37 -3.45
C ILE A 131 -12.62 8.60 -4.16
N LYS A 132 -12.83 7.33 -3.83
CA LYS A 132 -13.93 6.51 -4.39
C LYS A 132 -15.28 7.15 -4.10
N ASP A 133 -15.50 7.62 -2.88
CA ASP A 133 -16.75 8.30 -2.49
C ASP A 133 -16.96 9.59 -3.27
N LEU A 134 -15.92 10.41 -3.42
CA LEU A 134 -16.00 11.66 -4.18
C LEU A 134 -16.29 11.41 -5.66
N ILE A 135 -15.63 10.41 -6.28
CA ILE A 135 -15.88 10.05 -7.68
C ILE A 135 -17.31 9.54 -7.84
N THR A 136 -17.78 8.66 -6.97
CA THR A 136 -19.14 8.13 -7.00
C THR A 136 -20.16 9.25 -6.90
N LYS A 137 -20.00 10.15 -5.94
CA LYS A 137 -20.89 11.30 -5.73
C LYS A 137 -20.94 12.18 -6.99
N GLN A 138 -19.79 12.54 -7.53
CA GLN A 138 -19.71 13.36 -8.74
C GLN A 138 -20.38 12.66 -9.95
N THR A 139 -20.17 11.36 -10.11
CA THR A 139 -20.77 10.58 -11.18
C THR A 139 -22.28 10.56 -11.08
N ILE A 140 -22.83 10.35 -9.89
CA ILE A 140 -24.29 10.36 -9.64
C ILE A 140 -24.88 11.73 -9.88
N GLU A 141 -24.21 12.80 -9.45
CA GLU A 141 -24.66 14.19 -9.68
C GLU A 141 -24.75 14.52 -11.16
N GLN A 142 -23.80 14.05 -11.95
CA GLN A 142 -23.79 14.27 -13.42
C GLN A 142 -24.72 13.35 -14.18
N ASN A 143 -24.98 12.15 -13.67
CA ASN A 143 -25.88 11.16 -14.30
C ASN A 143 -26.76 10.49 -13.24
N PRO A 144 -27.87 11.14 -12.79
CA PRO A 144 -28.72 10.59 -11.72
C PRO A 144 -29.34 9.21 -12.03
N ASN A 145 -29.40 8.83 -13.31
CA ASN A 145 -30.00 7.57 -13.73
C ASN A 145 -29.03 6.39 -13.77
N ILE A 146 -27.73 6.63 -13.53
CA ILE A 146 -26.69 5.61 -13.64
C ILE A 146 -26.94 4.37 -12.75
N LEU A 147 -27.64 4.56 -11.62
CA LEU A 147 -27.99 3.48 -10.71
C LEU A 147 -29.23 2.67 -11.14
N ASN A 148 -30.00 3.19 -12.12
CA ASN A 148 -31.23 2.59 -12.62
C ASN A 148 -31.00 1.86 -13.95
N ASP A 149 -29.92 2.21 -14.65
CA ASP A 149 -29.51 1.56 -15.89
C ASP A 149 -28.76 0.26 -15.53
N GLY A 150 -29.49 -0.69 -14.91
CA GLY A 150 -28.99 -2.02 -14.53
C GLY A 150 -28.59 -2.87 -15.73
N GLU A 151 -27.73 -2.33 -16.60
CA GLU A 151 -27.07 -3.10 -17.62
C GLU A 151 -25.69 -3.56 -17.11
N GLU A 152 -25.57 -4.86 -17.10
CA GLU A 152 -24.38 -5.65 -16.84
C GLU A 152 -23.18 -5.09 -17.63
N ILE A 153 -22.14 -4.78 -16.88
CA ILE A 153 -20.81 -4.65 -17.46
C ILE A 153 -20.18 -6.04 -17.51
#